data_adb888a7e870678111ba83ee50a62a78
#
_entry.id   adb888a7e870678111ba83ee50a62a78
#
_cell.length_a   1.000
_cell.length_b   1.000
_cell.length_c   1.000
_cell.angle_alpha   90.00
_cell.angle_beta   90.00
_cell.angle_gamma   90.00
#
_symmetry.space_group_name_H-M   'P 1'
#
loop_
_entity.id
_entity.type
_entity.pdbx_description
1 polymer ?
#
loop_
_entity_poly.entity_id
_entity_poly.type
_entity_poly.pdbx_seq_one_letter_code
_entity_poly.pdbx_strand_id
1 'polypeptide(L)'
;MANIKSQIKRNLQNEKARVRNKAVRSELKTRTKNVVTAAETDAADLEEATKLAIKKIDKAASKGVIHKNTAARKKSRLLKQIARIQAEANA
;
A
#
# COMPACT_ATOMS: atom_id res chain seq x y z
N MET A 1 1.12 1.59 41.13
CA MET A 1 -0.24 1.87 40.65
C MET A 1 -0.30 2.91 39.55
N ALA A 2 0.82 3.60 39.29
CA ALA A 2 0.93 4.47 38.10
C ALA A 2 0.74 3.70 36.78
N ASN A 3 0.89 2.39 36.81
CA ASN A 3 0.87 1.55 35.60
C ASN A 3 -0.51 1.43 34.95
N ILE A 4 -1.60 1.60 35.70
CA ILE A 4 -2.95 1.48 35.15
C ILE A 4 -3.24 2.62 34.18
N LYS A 5 -2.94 3.87 34.57
CA LYS A 5 -3.14 5.02 33.70
C LYS A 5 -2.24 4.95 32.46
N SER A 6 -0.99 4.51 32.62
CA SER A 6 -0.06 4.31 31.52
C SER A 6 -0.57 3.25 30.53
N GLN A 7 -1.13 2.15 31.04
CA GLN A 7 -1.69 1.08 30.21
C GLN A 7 -2.91 1.56 29.46
N ILE A 8 -3.80 2.32 30.10
CA ILE A 8 -4.98 2.87 29.42
C ILE A 8 -4.53 3.79 28.30
N LYS A 9 -3.56 4.66 28.55
CA LYS A 9 -3.01 5.58 27.54
C LYS A 9 -2.40 4.80 26.38
N ARG A 10 -1.61 3.77 26.66
CA ARG A 10 -1.01 2.90 25.65
C ARG A 10 -2.09 2.20 24.80
N ASN A 11 -3.11 1.67 25.46
CA ASN A 11 -4.19 0.98 24.77
C ASN A 11 -4.92 1.93 23.82
N LEU A 12 -5.17 3.17 24.25
CA LEU A 12 -5.79 4.17 23.38
C LEU A 12 -4.89 4.55 22.21
N GLN A 13 -3.59 4.71 22.45
CA GLN A 13 -2.63 5.00 21.39
C GLN A 13 -2.51 3.85 20.40
N ASN A 14 -2.48 2.60 20.90
CA ASN A 14 -2.42 1.41 20.07
C ASN A 14 -3.68 1.25 19.24
N GLU A 15 -4.84 1.56 19.82
CA GLU A 15 -6.12 1.53 19.10
C GLU A 15 -6.14 2.52 17.95
N LYS A 16 -5.71 3.76 18.19
CA LYS A 16 -5.63 4.80 17.16
C LYS A 16 -4.63 4.40 16.05
N ALA A 17 -3.48 3.87 16.44
CA ALA A 17 -2.48 3.41 15.49
C ALA A 17 -3.01 2.25 14.64
N ARG A 18 -3.71 1.30 15.27
CA ARG A 18 -4.31 0.16 14.57
C ARG A 18 -5.32 0.60 13.52
N VAL A 19 -6.21 1.53 13.89
CA VAL A 19 -7.22 2.08 12.96
C VAL A 19 -6.54 2.79 11.80
N ARG A 20 -5.55 3.62 12.09
CA ARG A 20 -4.78 4.34 11.06
C ARG A 20 -4.05 3.38 10.12
N ASN A 21 -3.40 2.36 10.69
CA ASN A 21 -2.65 1.38 9.90
C ASN A 21 -3.58 0.55 9.02
N LYS A 22 -4.75 0.19 9.54
CA LYS A 22 -5.76 -0.52 8.76
C LYS A 22 -6.23 0.31 7.58
N ALA A 23 -6.47 1.62 7.79
CA ALA A 23 -6.87 2.54 6.72
C ALA A 23 -5.80 2.64 5.64
N VAL A 24 -4.52 2.77 6.03
CA VAL A 24 -3.39 2.84 5.10
C VAL A 24 -3.27 1.54 4.30
N ARG A 25 -3.37 0.38 4.96
CA ARG A 25 -3.30 -0.91 4.28
C ARG A 25 -4.43 -1.09 3.28
N SER A 26 -5.65 -0.67 3.64
CA SER A 26 -6.80 -0.71 2.74
C SER A 26 -6.58 0.19 1.53
N GLU A 27 -6.03 1.38 1.74
CA GLU A 27 -5.70 2.31 0.65
C GLU A 27 -4.66 1.69 -0.30
N LEU A 28 -3.60 1.07 0.24
CA LEU A 28 -2.59 0.40 -0.58
C LEU A 28 -3.21 -0.70 -1.45
N LYS A 29 -4.08 -1.50 -0.88
CA LYS A 29 -4.78 -2.56 -1.60
C LYS A 29 -5.63 -1.98 -2.73
N THR A 30 -6.37 -0.91 -2.45
CA THR A 30 -7.22 -0.22 -3.43
C THR A 30 -6.37 0.37 -4.56
N ARG A 31 -5.26 1.05 -4.24
CA ARG A 31 -4.36 1.63 -5.23
C ARG A 31 -3.72 0.57 -6.13
N THR A 32 -3.29 -0.54 -5.54
CA THR A 32 -2.73 -1.67 -6.29
C THR A 32 -3.77 -2.25 -7.24
N LYS A 33 -4.99 -2.45 -6.75
CA LYS A 33 -6.09 -2.95 -7.58
C LYS A 33 -6.40 -2.00 -8.73
N ASN A 34 -6.41 -0.70 -8.49
CA ASN A 34 -6.67 0.31 -9.51
C ASN A 34 -5.60 0.27 -10.61
N VAL A 35 -4.33 0.08 -10.23
CA VAL A 35 -3.23 -0.04 -11.20
C VAL A 35 -3.41 -1.29 -12.07
N VAL A 36 -3.74 -2.41 -11.45
CA VAL A 36 -3.97 -3.67 -12.19
C VAL A 36 -5.14 -3.52 -13.15
N THR A 37 -6.24 -2.92 -12.69
CA THR A 37 -7.41 -2.67 -13.55
C THR A 37 -7.05 -1.74 -14.71
N ALA A 38 -6.28 -0.67 -14.45
CA ALA A 38 -5.84 0.25 -15.49
C ALA A 38 -4.95 -0.46 -16.52
N ALA A 39 -4.08 -1.37 -16.07
CA ALA A 39 -3.23 -2.16 -16.96
C ALA A 39 -4.06 -3.11 -17.83
N GLU A 40 -5.06 -3.77 -17.25
CA GLU A 40 -5.94 -4.69 -17.97
C GLU A 40 -6.80 -3.99 -19.02
N THR A 41 -7.24 -2.77 -18.72
CA THR A 41 -8.07 -1.98 -19.64
C THR A 41 -7.26 -1.07 -20.57
N ASP A 42 -5.92 -1.10 -20.43
CA ASP A 42 -5.02 -0.22 -21.19
C ASP A 42 -5.39 1.26 -21.06
N ALA A 43 -5.71 1.67 -19.83
CA ALA A 43 -6.13 3.03 -19.53
C ALA A 43 -4.98 4.02 -19.73
N ALA A 44 -5.29 5.22 -20.24
CA ALA A 44 -4.31 6.25 -20.50
C ALA A 44 -3.60 6.74 -19.23
N ASP A 45 -4.26 6.60 -18.07
CA ASP A 45 -3.73 7.04 -16.78
C ASP A 45 -2.95 5.95 -16.03
N LEU A 46 -2.62 4.84 -16.69
CA LEU A 46 -1.87 3.73 -16.08
C LEU A 46 -0.56 4.20 -15.44
N GLU A 47 0.20 5.03 -16.14
CA GLU A 47 1.48 5.53 -15.65
C GLU A 47 1.31 6.36 -14.38
N GLU A 48 0.34 7.25 -14.36
CA GLU A 48 0.03 8.08 -13.19
C GLU A 48 -0.46 7.23 -12.02
N ALA A 49 -1.34 6.27 -12.29
CA ALA A 49 -1.85 5.35 -11.27
C ALA A 49 -0.71 4.53 -10.66
N THR A 50 0.23 4.06 -11.49
CA THR A 50 1.41 3.32 -11.04
C THR A 50 2.30 4.16 -10.15
N LYS A 51 2.59 5.39 -10.56
CA LYS A 51 3.41 6.33 -9.76
C LYS A 51 2.75 6.62 -8.42
N LEU A 52 1.45 6.83 -8.40
CA LEU A 52 0.70 7.09 -7.17
C LEU A 52 0.74 5.88 -6.24
N ALA A 53 0.54 4.68 -6.75
CA ALA A 53 0.59 3.45 -5.98
C ALA A 53 1.97 3.25 -5.34
N ILE A 54 3.04 3.43 -6.10
CA ILE A 54 4.42 3.32 -5.60
C ILE A 54 4.69 4.37 -4.54
N LYS A 55 4.26 5.60 -4.75
CA LYS A 55 4.40 6.69 -3.78
C LYS A 55 3.71 6.35 -2.46
N LYS A 56 2.51 5.80 -2.51
CA LYS A 56 1.76 5.40 -1.32
C LYS A 56 2.42 4.23 -0.59
N ILE A 57 2.97 3.27 -1.32
CA ILE A 57 3.71 2.14 -0.74
C ILE A 57 4.96 2.65 -0.01
N ASP A 58 5.74 3.53 -0.62
CA ASP A 58 6.93 4.11 -0.03
C ASP A 58 6.60 4.94 1.21
N LYS A 59 5.52 5.71 1.16
CA LYS A 59 5.05 6.51 2.30
C LYS A 59 4.63 5.63 3.47
N ALA A 60 3.94 4.52 3.20
CA ALA A 60 3.55 3.55 4.22
C ALA A 60 4.77 2.92 4.89
N ALA A 61 5.81 2.59 4.12
CA ALA A 61 7.07 2.07 4.66
C ALA A 61 7.78 3.12 5.51
N SER A 62 7.80 4.36 5.08
CA SER A 62 8.40 5.48 5.80
C SER A 62 7.70 5.72 7.14
N LYS A 63 6.39 5.54 7.20
CA LYS A 63 5.60 5.68 8.43
C LYS A 63 5.65 4.45 9.33
N GLY A 64 6.27 3.36 8.88
CA GLY A 64 6.37 2.12 9.66
C GLY A 64 5.10 1.28 9.64
N VAL A 65 4.13 1.56 8.79
CA VAL A 65 2.91 0.76 8.64
C VAL A 65 3.24 -0.60 8.04
N ILE A 66 4.16 -0.62 7.08
CA ILE A 66 4.71 -1.84 6.50
C ILE A 66 6.23 -1.79 6.58
N HIS A 67 6.86 -2.95 6.63
CA HIS A 67 8.32 -3.03 6.64
C HIS A 67 8.88 -2.66 5.25
N LYS A 68 10.07 -2.08 5.20
CA LYS A 68 10.73 -1.69 3.95
C LYS A 68 10.88 -2.86 2.98
N ASN A 69 11.12 -4.06 3.49
CA ASN A 69 11.23 -5.26 2.66
C ASN A 69 9.89 -5.64 2.03
N THR A 70 8.80 -5.48 2.79
CA THR A 70 7.44 -5.69 2.28
C THR A 70 7.11 -4.69 1.20
N ALA A 71 7.49 -3.42 1.39
CA ALA A 71 7.30 -2.36 0.39
C ALA A 71 8.05 -2.69 -0.90
N ALA A 72 9.30 -3.15 -0.79
CA ALA A 72 10.11 -3.53 -1.95
C ALA A 72 9.45 -4.69 -2.72
N ARG A 73 8.94 -5.69 -2.02
CA ARG A 73 8.23 -6.83 -2.65
C ARG A 73 6.96 -6.37 -3.35
N LYS A 74 6.17 -5.52 -2.71
CA LYS A 74 4.92 -5.01 -3.28
C LYS A 74 5.19 -4.23 -4.56
N LYS A 75 6.18 -3.35 -4.56
CA LYS A 75 6.57 -2.59 -5.74
C LYS A 75 7.03 -3.52 -6.87
N SER A 76 7.92 -4.46 -6.56
CA SER A 76 8.45 -5.40 -7.54
C SER A 76 7.35 -6.25 -8.17
N ARG A 77 6.46 -6.82 -7.34
CA ARG A 77 5.34 -7.64 -7.82
C ARG A 77 4.38 -6.85 -8.68
N LEU A 78 4.09 -5.60 -8.29
CA LEU A 78 3.19 -4.74 -9.04
C LEU A 78 3.76 -4.45 -10.42
N LEU A 79 5.02 -4.06 -10.51
CA LEU A 79 5.68 -3.78 -11.79
C LEU A 79 5.74 -5.01 -12.69
N LYS A 80 6.05 -6.17 -12.12
CA LYS A 80 6.06 -7.43 -12.87
C LYS A 80 4.67 -7.81 -13.38
N GLN A 81 3.64 -7.60 -12.57
CA GLN A 81 2.28 -7.88 -12.95
C GLN A 81 1.83 -6.97 -14.10
N ILE A 82 2.15 -5.68 -14.05
CA ILE A 82 1.87 -4.74 -15.12
C ILE A 82 2.57 -5.17 -16.41
N ALA A 83 3.86 -5.49 -16.32
CA ALA A 83 4.64 -5.93 -17.48
C ALA A 83 4.04 -7.19 -18.13
N ARG A 84 3.62 -8.15 -17.31
CA ARG A 84 2.98 -9.39 -17.80
C ARG A 84 1.67 -9.09 -18.49
N ILE A 85 0.82 -8.24 -17.92
CA ILE A 85 -0.47 -7.87 -18.51
C ILE A 85 -0.26 -7.18 -19.84
N GLN A 86 0.69 -6.26 -19.93
CA GLN A 86 1.01 -5.54 -21.16
C GLN A 86 1.57 -6.48 -22.23
N ALA A 87 2.42 -7.42 -21.83
CA ALA A 87 2.96 -8.43 -22.75
C ALA A 87 1.85 -9.32 -23.34
N GLU A 88 0.91 -9.75 -22.50
CA GLU A 88 -0.24 -10.54 -22.94
C GLU A 88 -1.14 -9.75 -23.89
N ALA A 89 -1.34 -8.46 -23.62
CA ALA A 89 -2.17 -7.61 -24.46
C ALA A 89 -1.53 -7.35 -25.84
N ASN A 90 -0.20 -7.38 -25.90
CA ASN A 90 0.56 -7.11 -27.14
C ASN A 90 0.92 -8.41 -27.90
N ALA A 91 0.56 -9.55 -27.36
CA ALA A 91 0.86 -10.84 -27.99
C ALA A 91 -0.09 -11.24 -29.12
#